data_f572bef7ed6e08e8c6bd56a8e3177579
#
_entry.id   f572bef7ed6e08e8c6bd56a8e3177579
#
_cell.length_a   1.000
_cell.length_b   1.000
_cell.length_c   1.000
_cell.angle_alpha   90.00
_cell.angle_beta   90.00
_cell.angle_gamma   90.00
#
_symmetry.space_group_name_H-M   'P 1'
#
loop_
_entity.id
_entity.type
_entity.pdbx_description
1 polymer ?
#
loop_
_entity_poly.entity_id
_entity_poly.type
_entity_poly.pdbx_seq_one_letter_code
_entity_poly.pdbx_strand_id
1 'polypeptide(L)'
;MIALNRSIPDLRLDGCKRKRYPKYLPNTSIVIVFHNEAWSTLLRTIHSIIRTSPKNLLKEIILVDDASERDYLGKKLEDYVSKLEVSVKVLRAGKRSGLIRARLQGADEAVGDVITFLDAHVECMTGWLEPLLARINEDR
;
A
#
# COMPACT_ATOMS: atom_id res chain seq x y z
N MET A 1 -3.58 -13.56 -19.56
CA MET A 1 -3.37 -12.24 -18.88
C MET A 1 -3.65 -12.43 -17.39
N ILE A 2 -2.79 -11.94 -16.49
CA ILE A 2 -2.98 -12.07 -15.03
C ILE A 2 -3.94 -10.97 -14.56
N ALA A 3 -5.02 -11.35 -13.83
CA ALA A 3 -5.99 -10.39 -13.30
C ALA A 3 -5.36 -9.42 -12.30
N LEU A 4 -5.82 -8.16 -12.29
CA LEU A 4 -5.34 -7.13 -11.36
C LEU A 4 -5.70 -7.45 -9.90
N ASN A 5 -6.86 -8.04 -9.69
CA ASN A 5 -7.41 -8.38 -8.37
C ASN A 5 -7.36 -9.89 -8.06
N ARG A 6 -6.35 -10.60 -8.59
CA ARG A 6 -6.20 -12.03 -8.30
C ARG A 6 -6.00 -12.28 -6.81
N SER A 7 -6.47 -13.43 -6.31
CA SER A 7 -6.13 -13.88 -4.97
C SER A 7 -4.93 -14.81 -4.99
N ILE A 8 -4.06 -14.66 -4.01
CA ILE A 8 -2.95 -15.57 -3.75
C ILE A 8 -3.39 -16.54 -2.65
N PRO A 9 -3.09 -17.85 -2.77
CA PRO A 9 -3.39 -18.81 -1.71
C PRO A 9 -2.75 -18.43 -0.38
N ASP A 10 -3.44 -18.69 0.72
CA ASP A 10 -2.89 -18.48 2.06
C ASP A 10 -1.92 -19.63 2.40
N LEU A 11 -0.63 -19.36 2.24
CA LEU A 11 0.47 -20.29 2.48
C LEU A 11 1.05 -20.18 3.91
N ARG A 12 0.42 -19.42 4.81
CA ARG A 12 0.87 -19.31 6.20
C ARG A 12 0.81 -20.67 6.89
N LEU A 13 1.75 -20.90 7.82
CA LEU A 13 1.73 -22.07 8.70
C LEU A 13 0.48 -22.03 9.58
N ASP A 14 -0.02 -23.20 9.98
CA ASP A 14 -1.24 -23.33 10.79
C ASP A 14 -1.17 -22.57 12.11
N GLY A 15 -0.01 -22.48 12.73
CA GLY A 15 0.21 -21.66 13.92
C GLY A 15 -0.07 -20.18 13.66
N CYS A 16 0.36 -19.65 12.52
CA CYS A 16 0.10 -18.27 12.12
C CYS A 16 -1.38 -18.02 11.80
N LYS A 17 -2.05 -18.99 11.15
CA LYS A 17 -3.49 -18.89 10.84
C LYS A 17 -4.36 -18.88 12.09
N ARG A 18 -3.96 -19.61 13.13
CA ARG A 18 -4.67 -19.69 14.43
C ARG A 18 -4.37 -18.53 15.37
N LYS A 19 -3.30 -17.75 15.09
CA LYS A 19 -2.91 -16.63 15.96
C LYS A 19 -4.02 -15.55 15.95
N ARG A 20 -4.39 -15.09 17.13
CA ARG A 20 -5.33 -13.99 17.33
C ARG A 20 -4.56 -12.74 17.71
N TYR A 21 -4.99 -11.62 17.15
CA TYR A 21 -4.44 -10.30 17.43
C TYR A 21 -5.44 -9.47 18.24
N PRO A 22 -5.00 -8.43 18.96
CA PRO A 22 -5.89 -7.53 19.67
C PRO A 22 -6.98 -6.96 18.74
N LYS A 23 -8.17 -6.78 19.28
CA LYS A 23 -9.30 -6.20 18.52
C LYS A 23 -9.03 -4.77 18.08
N TYR A 24 -8.30 -4.02 18.91
CA TYR A 24 -7.95 -2.64 18.67
C TYR A 24 -6.45 -2.55 18.36
N LEU A 25 -6.14 -2.21 17.13
CA LEU A 25 -4.80 -1.96 16.63
C LEU A 25 -4.76 -0.56 16.00
N PRO A 26 -3.60 0.11 15.99
CA PRO A 26 -3.46 1.39 15.28
C PRO A 26 -3.72 1.20 13.79
N ASN A 27 -4.26 2.21 13.13
CA ASN A 27 -4.41 2.20 11.69
C ASN A 27 -3.12 2.65 11.00
N THR A 28 -3.01 2.39 9.70
CA THR A 28 -1.81 2.73 8.93
C THR A 28 -2.12 3.49 7.65
N SER A 29 -1.27 4.46 7.33
CA SER A 29 -1.11 5.00 5.98
C SER A 29 -0.05 4.17 5.25
N ILE A 30 -0.38 3.69 4.05
CA ILE A 30 0.55 2.90 3.23
C ILE A 30 1.17 3.80 2.17
N VAL A 31 2.49 3.95 2.21
CA VAL A 31 3.26 4.75 1.27
C VAL A 31 3.93 3.85 0.24
N ILE A 32 3.65 4.10 -1.04
CA ILE A 32 4.19 3.36 -2.18
C ILE A 32 4.90 4.34 -3.10
N VAL A 33 6.21 4.18 -3.24
CA VAL A 33 7.01 4.97 -4.19
C VAL A 33 7.14 4.20 -5.50
N PHE A 34 6.95 4.87 -6.62
CA PHE A 34 7.15 4.27 -7.93
C PHE A 34 7.81 5.24 -8.92
N HIS A 35 8.48 4.69 -9.91
CA HIS A 35 9.03 5.39 -11.06
C HIS A 35 8.94 4.49 -12.29
N ASN A 36 8.20 4.93 -13.31
CA ASN A 36 8.00 4.18 -14.55
C ASN A 36 7.52 2.73 -14.36
N GLU A 37 6.80 2.45 -13.25
CA GLU A 37 6.32 1.11 -12.94
C GLU A 37 5.27 0.64 -13.96
N ALA A 38 5.22 -0.66 -14.22
CA ALA A 38 4.23 -1.23 -15.10
C ALA A 38 2.81 -1.08 -14.52
N TRP A 39 1.86 -0.65 -15.35
CA TRP A 39 0.46 -0.43 -14.96
C TRP A 39 -0.14 -1.59 -14.18
N SER A 40 -0.05 -2.79 -14.75
CA SER A 40 -0.64 -3.98 -14.13
C SER A 40 0.03 -4.37 -12.81
N THR A 41 1.31 -4.09 -12.66
CA THR A 41 2.09 -4.39 -11.46
C THR A 41 1.69 -3.46 -10.33
N LEU A 42 1.69 -2.14 -10.57
CA LEU A 42 1.27 -1.15 -9.58
C LEU A 42 -0.17 -1.38 -9.13
N LEU A 43 -1.09 -1.64 -10.06
CA LEU A 43 -2.48 -1.88 -9.71
C LEU A 43 -2.68 -3.19 -8.95
N ARG A 44 -1.93 -4.26 -9.26
CA ARG A 44 -1.99 -5.49 -8.45
C ARG A 44 -1.54 -5.24 -7.00
N THR A 45 -0.49 -4.45 -6.81
CA THR A 45 -0.07 -4.02 -5.47
C THR A 45 -1.23 -3.35 -4.74
N ILE A 46 -1.83 -2.31 -5.33
CA ILE A 46 -2.95 -1.57 -4.73
C ILE A 46 -4.14 -2.48 -4.42
N HIS A 47 -4.58 -3.29 -5.39
CA HIS A 47 -5.72 -4.20 -5.20
C HIS A 47 -5.44 -5.27 -4.14
N SER A 48 -4.21 -5.79 -4.07
CA SER A 48 -3.85 -6.76 -3.04
C SER A 48 -3.94 -6.17 -1.64
N ILE A 49 -3.46 -4.94 -1.46
CA ILE A 49 -3.55 -4.19 -0.20
C ILE A 49 -5.03 -4.02 0.21
N ILE A 50 -5.85 -3.47 -0.67
CA ILE A 50 -7.26 -3.18 -0.37
C ILE A 50 -8.01 -4.46 0.01
N ARG A 51 -7.80 -5.54 -0.72
CA ARG A 51 -8.48 -6.81 -0.50
C ARG A 51 -8.06 -7.53 0.77
N THR A 52 -6.78 -7.46 1.15
CA THR A 52 -6.22 -8.28 2.23
C THR A 52 -6.01 -7.54 3.54
N SER A 53 -6.25 -6.24 3.55
CA SER A 53 -6.15 -5.41 4.75
C SER A 53 -7.52 -5.22 5.39
N PRO A 54 -7.67 -5.39 6.72
CA PRO A 54 -8.90 -5.03 7.41
C PRO A 54 -9.22 -3.54 7.23
N LYS A 55 -10.47 -3.21 6.87
CA LYS A 55 -10.90 -1.84 6.54
C LYS A 55 -10.63 -0.81 7.66
N ASN A 56 -10.73 -1.23 8.91
CA ASN A 56 -10.47 -0.39 10.07
C ASN A 56 -8.99 -0.14 10.33
N LEU A 57 -8.09 -0.91 9.73
CA LEU A 57 -6.64 -0.79 9.87
C LEU A 57 -5.98 -0.07 8.69
N LEU A 58 -6.64 -0.01 7.53
CA LEU A 58 -6.15 0.70 6.34
C LEU A 58 -6.73 2.11 6.31
N LYS A 59 -5.93 3.10 6.70
CA LYS A 59 -6.36 4.52 6.72
C LYS A 59 -6.43 5.09 5.31
N GLU A 60 -5.34 4.93 4.55
CA GLU A 60 -5.20 5.45 3.19
C GLU A 60 -4.02 4.77 2.48
N ILE A 61 -3.93 4.97 1.16
CA ILE A 61 -2.77 4.63 0.35
C ILE A 61 -2.24 5.92 -0.27
N ILE A 62 -0.95 6.17 -0.14
CA ILE A 62 -0.25 7.32 -0.70
C ILE A 62 0.72 6.81 -1.76
N LEU A 63 0.44 7.13 -3.01
CA LEU A 63 1.26 6.82 -4.17
C LEU A 63 2.19 8.00 -4.43
N VAL A 64 3.49 7.79 -4.35
CA VAL A 64 4.48 8.82 -4.63
C VAL A 64 5.16 8.52 -5.96
N ASP A 65 4.86 9.32 -6.96
CA ASP A 65 5.46 9.24 -8.28
C ASP A 65 6.77 10.04 -8.32
N ASP A 66 7.88 9.34 -8.34
CA ASP A 66 9.23 9.94 -8.44
C ASP A 66 9.59 10.28 -9.88
N ALA A 67 8.81 11.21 -10.47
CA ALA A 67 8.97 11.73 -11.84
C ALA A 67 8.90 10.64 -12.93
N SER A 68 7.81 9.88 -12.96
CA SER A 68 7.54 8.95 -14.09
C SER A 68 7.25 9.68 -15.38
N GLU A 69 7.67 9.07 -16.50
CA GLU A 69 7.51 9.61 -17.85
C GLU A 69 6.44 8.86 -18.66
N ARG A 70 5.82 7.84 -18.07
CA ARG A 70 4.82 7.00 -18.74
C ARG A 70 3.44 7.64 -18.68
N ASP A 71 2.83 7.92 -19.83
CA ASP A 71 1.51 8.56 -19.93
C ASP A 71 0.43 7.88 -19.09
N TYR A 72 0.46 6.54 -19.02
CA TYR A 72 -0.53 5.79 -18.27
C TYR A 72 -0.40 5.95 -16.75
N LEU A 73 0.74 6.45 -16.21
CA LEU A 73 0.94 6.77 -14.80
C LEU A 73 0.52 8.19 -14.45
N GLY A 74 0.13 9.00 -15.44
CA GLY A 74 -0.38 10.37 -15.25
C GLY A 74 -1.86 10.40 -14.86
N LYS A 75 -2.65 11.20 -15.56
CA LYS A 75 -4.08 11.41 -15.31
C LYS A 75 -4.89 10.12 -15.31
N LYS A 76 -4.54 9.15 -16.15
CA LYS A 76 -5.20 7.83 -16.19
C LYS A 76 -5.11 7.09 -14.84
N LEU A 77 -3.97 7.18 -14.15
CA LEU A 77 -3.81 6.59 -12.82
C LEU A 77 -4.69 7.31 -11.80
N GLU A 78 -4.68 8.63 -11.78
CA GLU A 78 -5.51 9.43 -10.88
C GLU A 78 -6.99 9.13 -11.04
N ASP A 79 -7.48 9.09 -12.28
CA ASP A 79 -8.87 8.76 -12.62
C ASP A 79 -9.25 7.33 -12.23
N TYR A 80 -8.29 6.41 -12.26
CA TYR A 80 -8.51 5.04 -11.83
C TYR A 80 -8.62 4.93 -10.31
N VAL A 81 -7.62 5.47 -9.59
CA VAL A 81 -7.57 5.33 -8.13
C VAL A 81 -8.66 6.12 -7.41
N SER A 82 -9.16 7.21 -8.01
CA SER A 82 -10.27 7.99 -7.45
C SER A 82 -11.59 7.21 -7.34
N LYS A 83 -11.72 6.08 -8.05
CA LYS A 83 -12.91 5.21 -8.05
C LYS A 83 -12.79 4.04 -7.08
N LEU A 84 -11.67 3.91 -6.39
CA LEU A 84 -11.47 2.83 -5.43
C LEU A 84 -12.21 3.11 -4.12
N GLU A 85 -12.54 2.05 -3.38
CA GLU A 85 -13.30 2.13 -2.12
C GLU A 85 -12.50 2.68 -0.93
N VAL A 86 -11.19 2.89 -1.10
CA VAL A 86 -10.25 3.42 -0.09
C VAL A 86 -9.71 4.75 -0.57
N SER A 87 -9.38 5.63 0.34
CA SER A 87 -8.68 6.87 0.01
C SER A 87 -7.30 6.57 -0.58
N VAL A 88 -7.08 6.96 -1.84
CA VAL A 88 -5.78 6.85 -2.51
C VAL A 88 -5.38 8.23 -3.01
N LYS A 89 -4.26 8.72 -2.48
CA LYS A 89 -3.65 10.00 -2.92
C LYS A 89 -2.52 9.72 -3.89
N VAL A 90 -2.34 10.58 -4.90
CA VAL A 90 -1.18 10.55 -5.81
C VAL A 90 -0.37 11.82 -5.64
N LEU A 91 0.86 11.68 -5.15
CA LEU A 91 1.81 12.78 -5.02
C LEU A 91 2.78 12.73 -6.20
N ARG A 92 3.07 13.90 -6.78
CA ARG A 92 3.96 14.01 -7.94
C ARG A 92 5.25 14.74 -7.55
N ALA A 93 6.38 14.07 -7.64
CA ALA A 93 7.67 14.74 -7.56
C ALA A 93 7.93 15.48 -8.90
N GLY A 94 8.22 16.78 -8.83
CA GLY A 94 8.51 17.57 -10.03
C GLY A 94 9.82 17.17 -10.74
N LYS A 95 10.69 16.44 -10.05
CA LYS A 95 11.94 15.88 -10.55
C LYS A 95 12.29 14.60 -9.81
N ARG A 96 13.13 13.79 -10.43
CA ARG A 96 13.68 12.57 -9.82
C ARG A 96 14.38 12.90 -8.50
N SER A 97 13.90 12.38 -7.40
CA SER A 97 14.42 12.66 -6.06
C SER A 97 15.06 11.44 -5.38
N GLY A 98 14.76 10.26 -5.88
CA GLY A 98 15.20 8.98 -5.36
C GLY A 98 14.33 8.45 -4.22
N LEU A 99 14.49 7.16 -3.93
CA LEU A 99 13.60 6.40 -3.05
C LEU A 99 13.44 7.03 -1.64
N ILE A 100 14.54 7.44 -1.03
CA ILE A 100 14.50 7.95 0.37
C ILE A 100 13.70 9.25 0.45
N ARG A 101 13.97 10.21 -0.44
CA ARG A 101 13.24 11.50 -0.45
C ARG A 101 11.79 11.32 -0.81
N ALA A 102 11.48 10.44 -1.77
CA ALA A 102 10.11 10.13 -2.13
C ALA A 102 9.34 9.44 -0.97
N ARG A 103 9.98 8.55 -0.20
CA ARG A 103 9.41 7.99 1.02
C ARG A 103 9.12 9.06 2.07
N LEU A 104 10.04 9.99 2.29
CA LEU A 104 9.83 11.13 3.21
C LEU A 104 8.64 11.99 2.76
N GLN A 105 8.55 12.33 1.47
CA GLN A 105 7.41 13.07 0.92
C GLN A 105 6.07 12.36 1.18
N GLY A 106 6.02 11.05 1.03
CA GLY A 106 4.83 10.26 1.36
C GLY A 106 4.55 10.21 2.86
N ALA A 107 5.60 10.17 3.69
CA ALA A 107 5.46 10.17 5.15
C ALA A 107 4.91 11.50 5.68
N ASP A 108 5.32 12.62 5.11
CA ASP A 108 4.86 13.97 5.49
C ASP A 108 3.34 14.16 5.25
N GLU A 109 2.77 13.43 4.30
CA GLU A 109 1.33 13.47 3.96
C GLU A 109 0.49 12.41 4.68
N ALA A 110 1.14 11.51 5.43
CA ALA A 110 0.46 10.41 6.11
C ALA A 110 -0.31 10.88 7.33
N VAL A 111 -1.57 10.43 7.45
CA VAL A 111 -2.46 10.79 8.58
C VAL A 111 -2.83 9.58 9.45
N GLY A 112 -2.31 8.40 9.15
CA GLY A 112 -2.49 7.20 9.97
C GLY A 112 -1.61 7.21 11.21
N ASP A 113 -1.99 6.42 12.21
CA ASP A 113 -1.22 6.26 13.47
C ASP A 113 0.17 5.63 13.21
N VAL A 114 0.28 4.86 12.13
CA VAL A 114 1.48 4.15 11.69
C VAL A 114 1.70 4.41 10.20
N ILE A 115 2.95 4.45 9.76
CA ILE A 115 3.32 4.50 8.36
C ILE A 115 3.90 3.15 7.93
N THR A 116 3.35 2.57 6.87
CA THR A 116 3.86 1.34 6.25
C THR A 116 4.41 1.65 4.86
N PHE A 117 5.68 1.40 4.64
CA PHE A 117 6.29 1.52 3.31
C PHE A 117 6.22 0.18 2.57
N LEU A 118 5.69 0.20 1.37
CA LEU A 118 5.67 -0.95 0.46
C LEU A 118 6.29 -0.57 -0.90
N ASP A 119 6.91 -1.54 -1.54
CA ASP A 119 7.34 -1.40 -2.93
C ASP A 119 6.15 -1.47 -3.89
N ALA A 120 6.31 -0.91 -5.09
CA ALA A 120 5.24 -0.78 -6.07
C ALA A 120 4.91 -2.10 -6.83
N HIS A 121 5.61 -3.19 -6.51
CA HIS A 121 5.53 -4.48 -7.20
C HIS A 121 5.41 -5.66 -6.22
N VAL A 122 4.62 -5.49 -5.15
CA VAL A 122 4.32 -6.52 -4.17
C VAL A 122 2.86 -6.97 -4.28
N GLU A 123 2.55 -8.16 -3.78
CA GLU A 123 1.19 -8.65 -3.62
C GLU A 123 1.00 -9.09 -2.17
N CYS A 124 0.19 -8.35 -1.42
CA CYS A 124 -0.12 -8.64 -0.04
C CYS A 124 -1.01 -9.88 0.09
N MET A 125 -0.78 -10.69 1.11
CA MET A 125 -1.54 -11.90 1.42
C MET A 125 -2.45 -11.69 2.62
N THR A 126 -3.44 -12.55 2.78
CA THR A 126 -4.32 -12.52 3.96
C THR A 126 -3.52 -12.54 5.26
N GLY A 127 -3.84 -11.64 6.19
CA GLY A 127 -3.24 -11.58 7.52
C GLY A 127 -1.79 -11.07 7.51
N TRP A 128 -1.43 -10.22 6.56
CA TRP A 128 -0.10 -9.61 6.49
C TRP A 128 0.05 -8.41 7.43
N LEU A 129 -1.01 -7.63 7.61
CA LEU A 129 -0.96 -6.32 8.27
C LEU A 129 -1.08 -6.44 9.80
N GLU A 130 -1.97 -7.29 10.30
CA GLU A 130 -2.26 -7.42 11.72
C GLU A 130 -1.03 -7.76 12.57
N PRO A 131 -0.14 -8.70 12.16
CA PRO A 131 1.06 -9.00 12.95
C PRO A 131 2.03 -7.82 13.05
N LEU A 132 2.13 -6.98 12.01
CA LEU A 132 2.99 -5.81 12.00
C LEU A 132 2.48 -4.73 12.96
N LEU A 133 1.19 -4.40 12.86
CA LEU A 133 0.56 -3.41 13.73
C LEU A 133 0.50 -3.87 15.19
N ALA A 134 0.33 -5.19 15.43
CA ALA A 134 0.36 -5.74 16.77
C ALA A 134 1.73 -5.54 17.44
N ARG A 135 2.83 -5.73 16.72
CA ARG A 135 4.18 -5.48 17.25
C ARG A 135 4.40 -4.01 17.61
N ILE A 136 3.96 -3.09 16.75
CA ILE A 136 4.06 -1.66 17.04
C ILE A 136 3.18 -1.28 18.24
N ASN A 137 2.03 -1.93 18.40
CA ASN A 137 1.14 -1.69 19.55
C ASN A 137 1.68 -2.23 20.87
N GLU A 138 2.48 -3.30 20.83
CA GLU A 138 3.13 -3.91 22.00
C GLU A 138 4.34 -3.08 22.48
N ASP A 139 5.08 -2.49 21.55
CA ASP A 139 6.33 -1.76 21.83
C ASP A 139 6.45 -0.54 20.91
N ARG A 140 6.12 0.64 21.46
CA ARG A 140 6.17 1.95 20.79
C ARG A 140 7.37 2.77 21.24
#